data_278bc5ce8727f6a8ae141d49382542ee
#
_entry.id   278bc5ce8727f6a8ae141d49382542ee
#
_cell.length_a   1.000
_cell.length_b   1.000
_cell.length_c   1.000
_cell.angle_alpha   90.00
_cell.angle_beta   90.00
_cell.angle_gamma   90.00
#
_symmetry.space_group_name_H-M   'P 1'
#
loop_
_entity.id
_entity.type
_entity.pdbx_description
1 polymer ?
#
loop_
_entity_poly.entity_id
_entity_poly.type
_entity_poly.pdbx_seq_one_letter_code
_entity_poly.pdbx_strand_id
1 'polypeptide(L)'
;VPACTTTPTYPPAAPSTGKRAPPTEQGFRASDAARSDIDMASEMLAKESLASARLLMEKLYRRNPREWRKGHFASADAAIATAFDPQRQFNFPELHYVRGSDAIVLALRVDHPGDRVFAFGVGLASMIFLACGGKTEFYLTDSLDAQKLYNSARNVEIAAWKLANARDPGGGLLILSNEMTGGAPNLSFERELGKIIACQDVMALIAAQRTNRTIR
;
A
#
# COMPACT_ATOMS: atom_id res chain seq x y z
N VAL A 1 3.99 43.85 -30.85
CA VAL A 1 4.64 42.70 -30.18
C VAL A 1 3.68 41.54 -30.31
N PRO A 2 3.99 40.45 -31.07
CA PRO A 2 3.11 39.32 -31.19
C PRO A 2 3.26 38.41 -29.96
N ALA A 3 2.16 38.03 -29.34
CA ALA A 3 2.09 37.07 -28.25
C ALA A 3 2.27 35.65 -28.79
N CYS A 4 3.33 34.96 -28.34
CA CYS A 4 3.52 33.54 -28.59
C CYS A 4 2.61 32.74 -27.66
N THR A 5 1.52 32.21 -28.20
CA THR A 5 0.71 31.15 -27.57
C THR A 5 1.35 29.79 -27.90
N THR A 6 2.21 29.32 -27.04
CA THR A 6 2.67 27.93 -27.08
C THR A 6 1.74 27.09 -26.21
N THR A 7 0.86 26.34 -26.86
CA THR A 7 0.07 25.29 -26.22
C THR A 7 1.02 24.16 -25.79
N PRO A 8 1.00 23.73 -24.50
CA PRO A 8 1.81 22.59 -24.09
C PRO A 8 1.26 21.30 -24.70
N THR A 9 2.02 20.68 -25.61
CA THR A 9 1.72 19.36 -26.14
C THR A 9 2.09 18.32 -25.07
N TYR A 10 1.09 17.75 -24.41
CA TYR A 10 1.27 16.60 -23.55
C TYR A 10 1.62 15.37 -24.40
N PRO A 11 2.65 14.61 -24.07
CA PRO A 11 2.90 13.33 -24.73
C PRO A 11 1.74 12.37 -24.44
N PRO A 12 1.36 11.51 -25.41
CA PRO A 12 0.27 10.57 -25.20
C PRO A 12 0.60 9.65 -24.02
N ALA A 13 -0.38 9.48 -23.13
CA ALA A 13 -0.27 8.57 -21.99
C ALA A 13 0.07 7.16 -22.50
N ALA A 14 1.12 6.56 -21.95
CA ALA A 14 1.48 5.17 -22.25
C ALA A 14 0.28 4.26 -21.94
N PRO A 15 -0.05 3.30 -22.83
CA PRO A 15 -1.19 2.41 -22.62
C PRO A 15 -0.99 1.63 -21.32
N SER A 16 -1.93 1.78 -20.39
CA SER A 16 -2.00 0.98 -19.18
C SER A 16 -2.38 -0.46 -19.58
N THR A 17 -1.40 -1.34 -19.68
CA THR A 17 -1.59 -2.77 -19.96
C THR A 17 -2.04 -3.55 -18.71
N GLY A 18 -2.94 -3.00 -17.94
CA GLY A 18 -3.64 -3.67 -16.87
C GLY A 18 -5.11 -3.74 -17.20
N LYS A 19 -5.53 -4.69 -18.03
CA LYS A 19 -6.97 -5.00 -18.16
C LYS A 19 -7.45 -5.48 -16.79
N ARG A 20 -8.19 -4.59 -16.09
CA ARG A 20 -8.99 -5.00 -14.95
C ARG A 20 -10.00 -6.02 -15.46
N ALA A 21 -9.98 -7.25 -14.93
CA ALA A 21 -11.00 -8.26 -15.25
C ALA A 21 -12.38 -7.67 -14.89
N PRO A 22 -13.41 -7.89 -15.72
CA PRO A 22 -14.76 -7.47 -15.39
C PRO A 22 -15.18 -8.08 -14.05
N PRO A 23 -15.96 -7.38 -13.21
CA PRO A 23 -16.46 -7.93 -11.96
C PRO A 23 -17.25 -9.20 -12.28
N THR A 24 -16.81 -10.31 -11.70
CA THR A 24 -17.56 -11.57 -11.74
C THR A 24 -18.84 -11.37 -10.95
N GLU A 25 -20.00 -11.69 -11.53
CA GLU A 25 -21.27 -11.72 -10.81
C GLU A 25 -21.13 -12.69 -9.65
N GLN A 26 -21.06 -12.15 -8.44
CA GLN A 26 -21.05 -12.94 -7.22
C GLN A 26 -22.51 -13.24 -6.87
N GLY A 27 -22.88 -14.52 -6.87
CA GLY A 27 -24.21 -14.95 -6.41
C GLY A 27 -24.44 -14.56 -4.95
N PHE A 28 -25.72 -14.25 -4.60
CA PHE A 28 -26.14 -13.89 -3.26
C PHE A 28 -25.71 -14.96 -2.23
N ARG A 29 -25.04 -14.53 -1.17
CA ARG A 29 -24.69 -15.37 -0.03
C ARG A 29 -25.51 -14.97 1.17
N ALA A 30 -25.90 -15.92 2.02
CA ALA A 30 -26.64 -15.64 3.26
C ALA A 30 -25.92 -14.65 4.20
N SER A 31 -24.58 -14.60 4.12
CA SER A 31 -23.76 -13.61 4.82
C SER A 31 -23.99 -12.17 4.35
N ASP A 32 -24.47 -11.97 3.14
CA ASP A 32 -24.68 -10.63 2.58
C ASP A 32 -25.91 -9.95 3.22
N ALA A 33 -26.87 -10.73 3.73
CA ALA A 33 -28.00 -10.21 4.48
C ALA A 33 -27.61 -9.57 5.82
N ALA A 34 -26.42 -9.87 6.36
CA ALA A 34 -25.90 -9.31 7.61
C ALA A 34 -24.93 -8.14 7.38
N ARG A 35 -24.84 -7.62 6.16
CA ARG A 35 -23.97 -6.51 5.77
C ARG A 35 -24.80 -5.32 5.32
N SER A 36 -24.38 -4.13 5.72
CA SER A 36 -24.90 -2.89 5.16
C SER A 36 -24.10 -2.48 3.92
N ASP A 37 -24.67 -1.62 3.06
CA ASP A 37 -23.95 -1.02 1.93
C ASP A 37 -22.66 -0.33 2.39
N ILE A 38 -22.67 0.26 3.59
CA ILE A 38 -21.52 0.91 4.20
C ILE A 38 -20.41 -0.08 4.56
N ASP A 39 -20.80 -1.27 5.09
CA ASP A 39 -19.83 -2.32 5.42
C ASP A 39 -19.18 -2.88 4.14
N MET A 40 -19.98 -3.07 3.08
CA MET A 40 -19.49 -3.49 1.76
C MET A 40 -18.55 -2.44 1.13
N ALA A 41 -18.89 -1.16 1.26
CA ALA A 41 -18.02 -0.08 0.77
C ALA A 41 -16.70 -0.04 1.54
N SER A 42 -16.72 -0.18 2.87
CA SER A 42 -15.53 -0.23 3.72
C SER A 42 -14.65 -1.44 3.38
N GLU A 43 -15.26 -2.60 3.15
CA GLU A 43 -14.55 -3.81 2.73
C GLU A 43 -13.86 -3.61 1.36
N MET A 44 -14.55 -3.00 0.41
CA MET A 44 -13.99 -2.70 -0.91
C MET A 44 -12.79 -1.76 -0.80
N LEU A 45 -12.88 -0.71 0.02
CA LEU A 45 -11.78 0.24 0.24
C LEU A 45 -10.58 -0.44 0.93
N ALA A 46 -10.81 -1.32 1.90
CA ALA A 46 -9.76 -2.09 2.56
C ALA A 46 -9.05 -3.04 1.57
N LYS A 47 -9.82 -3.76 0.75
CA LYS A 47 -9.29 -4.65 -0.29
C LYS A 47 -8.49 -3.87 -1.35
N GLU A 48 -8.98 -2.72 -1.79
CA GLU A 48 -8.26 -1.87 -2.77
C GLU A 48 -6.95 -1.32 -2.18
N SER A 49 -6.94 -0.95 -0.89
CA SER A 49 -5.71 -0.54 -0.19
C SER A 49 -4.68 -1.66 -0.16
N LEU A 50 -5.08 -2.89 0.19
CA LEU A 50 -4.18 -4.05 0.20
C LEU A 50 -3.72 -4.45 -1.21
N ALA A 51 -4.60 -4.36 -2.21
CA ALA A 51 -4.25 -4.61 -3.61
C ALA A 51 -3.23 -3.58 -4.12
N SER A 52 -3.39 -2.31 -3.76
CA SER A 52 -2.43 -1.25 -4.09
C SER A 52 -1.08 -1.46 -3.38
N ALA A 53 -1.08 -1.91 -2.12
CA ALA A 53 0.14 -2.28 -1.40
C ALA A 53 0.87 -3.46 -2.06
N ARG A 54 0.14 -4.48 -2.52
CA ARG A 54 0.67 -5.60 -3.28
C ARG A 54 1.30 -5.15 -4.60
N LEU A 55 0.58 -4.33 -5.37
CA LEU A 55 1.08 -3.79 -6.62
C LEU A 55 2.31 -2.89 -6.42
N LEU A 56 2.35 -2.11 -5.34
CA LEU A 56 3.51 -1.33 -4.96
C LEU A 56 4.72 -2.24 -4.70
N MET A 57 4.54 -3.34 -3.97
CA MET A 57 5.59 -4.32 -3.69
C MET A 57 6.11 -4.96 -4.98
N GLU A 58 5.24 -5.32 -5.94
CA GLU A 58 5.66 -5.80 -7.26
C GLU A 58 6.55 -4.78 -7.99
N LYS A 59 6.13 -3.51 -8.02
CA LYS A 59 6.88 -2.43 -8.65
C LYS A 59 8.24 -2.23 -7.98
N LEU A 60 8.28 -2.29 -6.64
CA LEU A 60 9.53 -2.19 -5.88
C LEU A 60 10.48 -3.33 -6.22
N TYR A 61 10.02 -4.58 -6.30
CA TYR A 61 10.87 -5.71 -6.70
C TYR A 61 11.38 -5.60 -8.14
N ARG A 62 10.59 -5.08 -9.07
CA ARG A 62 11.04 -4.82 -10.44
C ARG A 62 12.19 -3.80 -10.49
N ARG A 63 12.18 -2.81 -9.60
CA ARG A 63 13.25 -1.82 -9.47
C ARG A 63 14.44 -2.32 -8.65
N ASN A 64 14.19 -3.23 -7.71
CA ASN A 64 15.17 -3.76 -6.77
C ASN A 64 15.27 -5.30 -6.88
N PRO A 65 15.71 -5.85 -8.03
CA PRO A 65 15.62 -7.30 -8.29
C PRO A 65 16.57 -8.15 -7.44
N ARG A 66 17.45 -7.54 -6.66
CA ARG A 66 18.35 -8.24 -5.74
C ARG A 66 17.74 -8.49 -4.37
N GLU A 67 16.68 -7.77 -4.01
CA GLU A 67 16.14 -7.79 -2.64
C GLU A 67 15.53 -9.14 -2.27
N TRP A 68 14.69 -9.75 -3.12
CA TRP A 68 14.06 -11.04 -2.82
C TRP A 68 15.08 -12.17 -2.58
N ARG A 69 16.29 -12.07 -3.17
CA ARG A 69 17.37 -13.04 -2.93
C ARG A 69 17.94 -12.94 -1.53
N LYS A 70 17.97 -11.74 -0.94
CA LYS A 70 18.39 -11.54 0.47
C LYS A 70 17.40 -12.18 1.44
N GLY A 71 16.12 -12.23 1.07
CA GLY A 71 15.06 -12.91 1.83
C GLY A 71 15.00 -14.43 1.60
N HIS A 72 15.94 -15.00 0.82
CA HIS A 72 15.97 -16.42 0.46
C HIS A 72 14.72 -16.93 -0.27
N PHE A 73 13.99 -16.05 -0.95
CA PHE A 73 12.85 -16.41 -1.77
C PHE A 73 13.29 -16.95 -3.14
N ALA A 74 12.50 -17.85 -3.72
CA ALA A 74 12.76 -18.40 -5.05
C ALA A 74 12.56 -17.36 -6.17
N SER A 75 11.69 -16.37 -5.95
CA SER A 75 11.37 -15.29 -6.87
C SER A 75 10.72 -14.12 -6.14
N ALA A 76 10.60 -12.97 -6.82
CA ALA A 76 9.81 -11.85 -6.34
C ALA A 76 8.35 -12.23 -6.11
N ASP A 77 7.76 -13.03 -7.02
CA ASP A 77 6.37 -13.49 -6.90
C ASP A 77 6.19 -14.39 -5.68
N ALA A 78 7.18 -15.26 -5.37
CA ALA A 78 7.16 -16.09 -4.15
C ALA A 78 7.22 -15.23 -2.89
N ALA A 79 8.05 -14.18 -2.88
CA ALA A 79 8.12 -13.24 -1.76
C ALA A 79 6.78 -12.51 -1.56
N ILE A 80 6.17 -12.04 -2.65
CA ILE A 80 4.86 -11.36 -2.61
C ILE A 80 3.76 -12.31 -2.14
N ALA A 81 3.72 -13.55 -2.67
CA ALA A 81 2.76 -14.56 -2.25
C ALA A 81 2.89 -14.85 -0.76
N THR A 82 4.12 -14.96 -0.25
CA THR A 82 4.39 -15.15 1.18
C THR A 82 3.94 -13.94 2.01
N ALA A 83 4.25 -12.71 1.57
CA ALA A 83 3.88 -11.49 2.30
C ALA A 83 2.36 -11.34 2.46
N PHE A 84 1.58 -11.76 1.47
CA PHE A 84 0.12 -11.64 1.44
C PHE A 84 -0.60 -12.97 1.72
N ASP A 85 0.08 -13.95 2.31
CA ASP A 85 -0.54 -15.19 2.78
C ASP A 85 -1.49 -14.89 3.96
N PRO A 86 -2.81 -15.11 3.82
CA PRO A 86 -3.78 -14.81 4.87
C PRO A 86 -3.53 -15.57 6.17
N GLN A 87 -2.93 -16.77 6.09
CA GLN A 87 -2.67 -17.61 7.24
C GLN A 87 -1.59 -17.02 8.15
N ARG A 88 -0.67 -16.24 7.60
CA ARG A 88 0.43 -15.63 8.36
C ARG A 88 0.03 -14.36 9.10
N GLN A 89 -1.03 -13.70 8.69
CA GLN A 89 -1.49 -12.43 9.28
C GLN A 89 -0.35 -11.40 9.46
N PHE A 90 0.56 -11.36 8.50
CA PHE A 90 1.76 -10.51 8.50
C PHE A 90 2.72 -10.77 9.66
N ASN A 91 2.75 -11.98 10.22
CA ASN A 91 3.71 -12.40 11.25
C ASN A 91 4.86 -13.17 10.61
N PHE A 92 6.05 -12.57 10.60
CA PHE A 92 7.24 -13.12 9.93
C PHE A 92 8.43 -13.15 10.88
N PRO A 93 9.02 -14.34 11.16
CA PRO A 93 10.24 -14.46 11.97
C PRO A 93 11.40 -13.67 11.36
N GLU A 94 11.48 -13.61 10.01
CA GLU A 94 12.50 -12.90 9.24
C GLU A 94 12.50 -11.39 9.52
N LEU A 95 11.37 -10.87 9.98
CA LEU A 95 11.20 -9.48 10.40
C LEU A 95 11.17 -9.33 11.93
N HIS A 96 11.63 -10.32 12.68
CA HIS A 96 11.52 -10.33 14.16
C HIS A 96 10.09 -10.09 14.65
N TYR A 97 9.09 -10.53 13.88
CA TYR A 97 7.65 -10.33 14.13
C TYR A 97 7.19 -8.88 14.20
N VAL A 98 8.02 -7.92 13.79
CA VAL A 98 7.60 -6.50 13.72
C VAL A 98 6.67 -6.28 12.53
N ARG A 99 5.71 -5.38 12.70
CA ARG A 99 4.66 -5.05 11.73
C ARG A 99 4.42 -3.55 11.66
N GLY A 100 3.64 -3.10 10.70
CA GLY A 100 3.26 -1.69 10.57
C GLY A 100 4.47 -0.78 10.38
N SER A 101 4.45 0.35 11.07
CA SER A 101 5.52 1.35 11.02
C SER A 101 6.90 0.81 11.43
N ASP A 102 6.95 -0.15 12.36
CA ASP A 102 8.22 -0.71 12.83
C ASP A 102 8.90 -1.54 11.73
N ALA A 103 8.14 -2.30 10.95
CA ALA A 103 8.67 -3.03 9.79
C ALA A 103 9.13 -2.07 8.68
N ILE A 104 8.43 -0.94 8.48
CA ILE A 104 8.87 0.11 7.54
C ILE A 104 10.17 0.75 8.02
N VAL A 105 10.30 1.03 9.32
CA VAL A 105 11.54 1.55 9.90
C VAL A 105 12.67 0.54 9.74
N LEU A 106 12.41 -0.75 10.01
CA LEU A 106 13.38 -1.83 9.81
C LEU A 106 13.88 -1.88 8.36
N ALA A 107 12.97 -1.81 7.37
CA ALA A 107 13.31 -1.83 5.95
C ALA A 107 14.27 -0.71 5.54
N LEU A 108 14.16 0.44 6.19
CA LEU A 108 14.89 1.67 5.87
C LEU A 108 16.08 1.94 6.81
N ARG A 109 16.43 0.98 7.67
CA ARG A 109 17.68 1.04 8.44
C ARG A 109 18.87 0.74 7.54
N VAL A 110 19.95 1.48 7.70
CA VAL A 110 21.18 1.29 6.92
C VAL A 110 21.78 -0.10 7.13
N ASP A 111 21.72 -0.59 8.38
CA ASP A 111 22.28 -1.87 8.82
C ASP A 111 21.36 -3.08 8.60
N HIS A 112 20.17 -2.91 7.97
CA HIS A 112 19.29 -4.05 7.70
C HIS A 112 19.87 -4.96 6.61
N PRO A 113 20.22 -6.22 6.93
CA PRO A 113 20.87 -7.13 5.98
C PRO A 113 19.87 -7.85 5.06
N GLY A 114 18.59 -7.90 5.48
CA GLY A 114 17.54 -8.69 4.81
C GLY A 114 16.92 -8.00 3.60
N ASP A 115 15.82 -8.56 3.15
CA ASP A 115 15.01 -8.05 2.05
C ASP A 115 14.24 -6.80 2.48
N ARG A 116 14.71 -5.64 2.01
CA ARG A 116 14.10 -4.34 2.32
C ARG A 116 12.72 -4.18 1.70
N VAL A 117 12.52 -4.73 0.49
CA VAL A 117 11.22 -4.65 -0.20
C VAL A 117 10.19 -5.50 0.53
N PHE A 118 10.59 -6.70 1.01
CA PHE A 118 9.73 -7.55 1.84
C PHE A 118 9.32 -6.84 3.12
N ALA A 119 10.29 -6.32 3.87
CA ALA A 119 10.05 -5.62 5.12
C ALA A 119 9.14 -4.38 4.94
N PHE A 120 9.39 -3.58 3.89
CA PHE A 120 8.56 -2.41 3.58
C PHE A 120 7.13 -2.80 3.17
N GLY A 121 6.98 -3.78 2.28
CA GLY A 121 5.69 -4.27 1.81
C GLY A 121 4.85 -4.88 2.93
N VAL A 122 5.45 -5.74 3.77
CA VAL A 122 4.79 -6.30 4.96
C VAL A 122 4.42 -5.20 5.94
N GLY A 123 5.31 -4.23 6.18
CA GLY A 123 5.04 -3.09 7.05
C GLY A 123 3.82 -2.30 6.59
N LEU A 124 3.77 -1.97 5.31
CA LEU A 124 2.66 -1.22 4.73
C LEU A 124 1.34 -2.02 4.78
N ALA A 125 1.35 -3.27 4.32
CA ALA A 125 0.16 -4.11 4.29
C ALA A 125 -0.38 -4.44 5.69
N SER A 126 0.51 -4.75 6.65
CA SER A 126 0.12 -5.01 8.03
C SER A 126 -0.41 -3.77 8.73
N MET A 127 0.10 -2.59 8.43
CA MET A 127 -0.43 -1.32 8.96
C MET A 127 -1.86 -1.08 8.51
N ILE A 128 -2.17 -1.29 7.23
CA ILE A 128 -3.52 -1.23 6.66
C ILE A 128 -4.42 -2.26 7.35
N PHE A 129 -3.98 -3.51 7.43
CA PHE A 129 -4.73 -4.61 8.02
C PHE A 129 -5.07 -4.35 9.50
N LEU A 130 -4.09 -3.88 10.28
CA LEU A 130 -4.29 -3.56 11.70
C LEU A 130 -5.21 -2.35 11.91
N ALA A 131 -5.16 -1.34 11.03
CA ALA A 131 -6.06 -0.20 11.06
C ALA A 131 -7.52 -0.63 10.81
N CYS A 132 -7.72 -1.68 10.01
CA CYS A 132 -9.00 -2.33 9.77
C CYS A 132 -9.42 -3.32 10.89
N GLY A 133 -8.73 -3.31 12.05
CA GLY A 133 -9.05 -4.21 13.16
C GLY A 133 -8.58 -5.64 12.96
N GLY A 134 -7.63 -5.89 12.05
CA GLY A 134 -7.14 -7.23 11.74
C GLY A 134 -8.12 -8.05 10.89
N LYS A 135 -9.00 -7.39 10.14
CA LYS A 135 -10.05 -8.02 9.32
C LYS A 135 -10.01 -7.49 7.89
N THR A 136 -10.51 -8.30 6.98
CA THR A 136 -10.73 -7.94 5.56
C THR A 136 -12.19 -8.03 5.15
N GLU A 137 -13.04 -8.53 6.05
CA GLU A 137 -14.48 -8.61 5.90
C GLU A 137 -15.15 -7.92 7.09
N PHE A 138 -16.21 -7.14 6.83
CA PHE A 138 -16.91 -6.36 7.84
C PHE A 138 -18.39 -6.74 7.89
N TYR A 139 -18.94 -6.75 9.11
CA TYR A 139 -20.33 -7.07 9.40
C TYR A 139 -20.97 -5.96 10.24
N LEU A 140 -22.30 -5.94 10.32
CA LEU A 140 -23.08 -4.92 11.06
C LEU A 140 -22.61 -4.69 12.51
N THR A 141 -22.04 -5.73 13.13
CA THR A 141 -21.53 -5.67 14.51
C THR A 141 -20.10 -5.13 14.60
N ASP A 142 -19.40 -5.01 13.46
CA ASP A 142 -18.03 -4.54 13.45
C ASP A 142 -17.98 -3.02 13.51
N SER A 143 -17.12 -2.49 14.38
CA SER A 143 -16.82 -1.07 14.45
C SER A 143 -15.38 -0.80 14.01
N LEU A 144 -15.25 0.02 12.99
CA LEU A 144 -13.94 0.54 12.58
C LEU A 144 -13.57 1.74 13.46
N ASP A 145 -12.31 1.79 13.85
CA ASP A 145 -11.76 2.94 14.60
C ASP A 145 -11.28 4.01 13.62
N ALA A 146 -12.05 5.11 13.54
CA ALA A 146 -11.75 6.22 12.65
C ALA A 146 -10.36 6.83 12.88
N GLN A 147 -9.91 6.91 14.14
CA GLN A 147 -8.61 7.49 14.47
C GLN A 147 -7.47 6.56 14.02
N LYS A 148 -7.62 5.24 14.15
CA LYS A 148 -6.61 4.28 13.68
C LYS A 148 -6.47 4.33 12.15
N LEU A 149 -7.58 4.42 11.43
CA LEU A 149 -7.57 4.54 9.96
C LEU A 149 -6.90 5.84 9.52
N TYR A 150 -7.25 6.96 10.13
CA TYR A 150 -6.63 8.25 9.87
C TYR A 150 -5.12 8.23 10.17
N ASN A 151 -4.72 7.73 11.34
CA ASN A 151 -3.31 7.62 11.69
C ASN A 151 -2.55 6.71 10.74
N SER A 152 -3.18 5.62 10.27
CA SER A 152 -2.59 4.75 9.27
C SER A 152 -2.35 5.48 7.94
N ALA A 153 -3.31 6.28 7.46
CA ALA A 153 -3.13 7.11 6.27
C ALA A 153 -1.95 8.09 6.42
N ARG A 154 -1.84 8.78 7.57
CA ARG A 154 -0.70 9.67 7.86
C ARG A 154 0.64 8.93 7.91
N ASN A 155 0.65 7.72 8.46
CA ASN A 155 1.85 6.88 8.47
C ASN A 155 2.25 6.42 7.07
N VAL A 156 1.29 6.22 6.15
CA VAL A 156 1.59 5.93 4.73
C VAL A 156 2.27 7.14 4.06
N GLU A 157 1.83 8.37 4.36
CA GLU A 157 2.50 9.58 3.86
C GLU A 157 3.95 9.67 4.34
N ILE A 158 4.18 9.40 5.63
CA ILE A 158 5.53 9.37 6.19
C ILE A 158 6.37 8.26 5.53
N ALA A 159 5.78 7.09 5.29
CA ALA A 159 6.45 5.98 4.61
C ALA A 159 6.81 6.34 3.16
N ALA A 160 5.92 7.02 2.43
CA ALA A 160 6.16 7.51 1.08
C ALA A 160 7.35 8.48 1.04
N TRP A 161 7.36 9.46 1.95
CA TRP A 161 8.46 10.41 2.07
C TRP A 161 9.78 9.70 2.40
N LYS A 162 9.78 8.77 3.36
CA LYS A 162 10.98 8.01 3.73
C LYS A 162 11.48 7.13 2.59
N LEU A 163 10.57 6.47 1.86
CA LEU A 163 10.92 5.64 0.70
C LEU A 163 11.66 6.45 -0.37
N ALA A 164 11.21 7.67 -0.63
CA ALA A 164 11.81 8.55 -1.61
C ALA A 164 13.17 9.17 -1.16
N ASN A 165 13.41 9.26 0.16
CA ASN A 165 14.53 10.02 0.70
C ASN A 165 15.57 9.19 1.48
N ALA A 166 15.26 7.94 1.89
CA ALA A 166 16.17 7.12 2.68
C ALA A 166 17.41 6.71 1.86
N ARG A 167 18.60 7.04 2.39
CA ARG A 167 19.88 6.84 1.69
C ARG A 167 20.86 6.06 2.55
N ASP A 168 21.75 5.37 1.90
CA ASP A 168 22.91 4.76 2.51
C ASP A 168 24.02 5.82 2.80
N PRO A 169 25.09 5.49 3.53
CA PRO A 169 26.19 6.40 3.80
C PRO A 169 26.93 6.89 2.53
N GLY A 170 26.82 6.19 1.42
CA GLY A 170 27.36 6.58 0.12
C GLY A 170 26.44 7.52 -0.67
N GLY A 171 25.27 7.88 -0.12
CA GLY A 171 24.29 8.76 -0.76
C GLY A 171 23.33 8.05 -1.72
N GLY A 172 23.45 6.73 -1.92
CA GLY A 172 22.53 5.92 -2.72
C GLY A 172 21.20 5.68 -2.01
N LEU A 173 20.11 5.55 -2.78
CA LEU A 173 18.81 5.20 -2.21
C LEU A 173 18.84 3.76 -1.65
N LEU A 174 18.29 3.57 -0.45
CA LEU A 174 18.19 2.23 0.16
C LEU A 174 17.22 1.32 -0.60
N ILE A 175 16.16 1.90 -1.18
CA ILE A 175 15.19 1.24 -2.05
C ILE A 175 14.93 2.16 -3.24
N LEU A 176 15.12 1.66 -4.46
CA LEU A 176 14.86 2.41 -5.68
C LEU A 176 13.34 2.49 -5.92
N SER A 177 12.81 3.69 -6.08
CA SER A 177 11.37 3.93 -6.33
C SER A 177 11.14 4.96 -7.44
N ASN A 178 11.10 6.24 -7.08
CA ASN A 178 10.71 7.36 -7.96
C ASN A 178 11.85 7.95 -8.79
N GLU A 179 12.96 7.21 -9.00
CA GLU A 179 14.09 7.73 -9.75
C GLU A 179 13.72 8.22 -11.15
N MET A 180 14.31 9.34 -11.52
CA MET A 180 14.21 9.87 -12.88
C MET A 180 14.96 8.97 -13.87
N THR A 181 14.22 8.32 -14.77
CA THR A 181 14.77 7.60 -15.90
C THR A 181 14.50 8.42 -17.16
N GLY A 182 15.55 8.94 -17.80
CA GLY A 182 15.38 9.73 -19.02
C GLY A 182 14.73 11.10 -18.82
N GLY A 183 14.89 11.74 -17.65
CA GLY A 183 14.45 13.11 -17.39
C GLY A 183 12.98 13.27 -16.91
N ALA A 184 12.19 12.20 -16.87
CA ALA A 184 10.83 12.25 -16.35
C ALA A 184 10.70 11.47 -15.03
N PRO A 185 10.03 12.02 -13.99
CA PRO A 185 9.79 11.32 -12.73
C PRO A 185 8.83 10.15 -12.93
N ASN A 186 9.11 9.02 -12.29
CA ASN A 186 8.22 7.87 -12.28
C ASN A 186 7.17 8.01 -11.16
N LEU A 187 6.03 8.61 -11.49
CA LEU A 187 4.94 8.82 -10.52
C LEU A 187 4.10 7.57 -10.25
N SER A 188 4.47 6.41 -10.79
CA SER A 188 3.67 5.19 -10.63
C SER A 188 3.65 4.65 -9.21
N PHE A 189 4.66 4.94 -8.40
CA PHE A 189 4.73 4.59 -6.97
C PHE A 189 3.84 5.52 -6.15
N GLU A 190 3.93 6.84 -6.41
CA GLU A 190 3.09 7.85 -5.77
C GLU A 190 1.59 7.59 -6.01
N ARG A 191 1.24 7.11 -7.18
CA ARG A 191 -0.15 6.74 -7.49
C ARG A 191 -0.68 5.64 -6.60
N GLU A 192 0.09 4.58 -6.34
CA GLU A 192 -0.37 3.48 -5.47
C GLU A 192 -0.42 3.93 -4.00
N LEU A 193 0.57 4.69 -3.55
CA LEU A 193 0.57 5.26 -2.21
C LEU A 193 -0.60 6.23 -2.01
N GLY A 194 -0.88 7.09 -2.99
CA GLY A 194 -2.03 8.00 -2.98
C GLY A 194 -3.38 7.28 -2.91
N LYS A 195 -3.53 6.14 -3.61
CA LYS A 195 -4.73 5.32 -3.50
C LYS A 195 -4.92 4.75 -2.09
N ILE A 196 -3.85 4.21 -1.49
CA ILE A 196 -3.88 3.69 -0.13
C ILE A 196 -4.31 4.79 0.85
N ILE A 197 -3.72 5.96 0.77
CA ILE A 197 -4.06 7.12 1.60
C ILE A 197 -5.52 7.49 1.43
N ALA A 198 -5.97 7.68 0.19
CA ALA A 198 -7.34 8.07 -0.12
C ALA A 198 -8.38 7.05 0.38
N CYS A 199 -8.13 5.76 0.17
CA CYS A 199 -9.04 4.71 0.67
C CYS A 199 -9.15 4.73 2.19
N GLN A 200 -8.03 4.88 2.91
CA GLN A 200 -8.04 4.92 4.37
C GLN A 200 -8.68 6.20 4.92
N ASP A 201 -8.44 7.36 4.30
CA ASP A 201 -9.08 8.61 4.68
C ASP A 201 -10.61 8.54 4.51
N VAL A 202 -11.10 7.98 3.40
CA VAL A 202 -12.54 7.77 3.20
C VAL A 202 -13.11 6.79 4.22
N MET A 203 -12.42 5.69 4.53
CA MET A 203 -12.84 4.75 5.57
C MET A 203 -12.88 5.42 6.94
N ALA A 204 -11.91 6.28 7.26
CA ALA A 204 -11.88 7.03 8.52
C ALA A 204 -13.08 7.97 8.64
N LEU A 205 -13.44 8.69 7.57
CA LEU A 205 -14.61 9.56 7.53
C LEU A 205 -15.92 8.76 7.70
N ILE A 206 -16.06 7.63 7.02
CA ILE A 206 -17.22 6.74 7.16
C ILE A 206 -17.34 6.24 8.62
N ALA A 207 -16.24 5.78 9.21
CA ALA A 207 -16.21 5.27 10.59
C ALA A 207 -16.52 6.39 11.60
N ALA A 208 -16.00 7.61 11.40
CA ALA A 208 -16.28 8.76 12.24
C ALA A 208 -17.79 9.13 12.20
N GLN A 209 -18.37 9.16 11.01
CA GLN A 209 -19.80 9.42 10.83
C GLN A 209 -20.68 8.38 11.52
N ARG A 210 -20.37 7.08 11.38
CA ARG A 210 -21.13 5.99 12.04
C ARG A 210 -21.10 6.09 13.56
N THR A 211 -19.99 6.52 14.12
CA THR A 211 -19.79 6.56 15.59
C THR A 211 -20.05 7.95 16.18
N ASN A 212 -20.38 8.94 15.35
CA ASN A 212 -20.53 10.34 15.74
C ASN A 212 -19.30 10.87 16.52
N ARG A 213 -18.11 10.46 16.11
CA ARG A 213 -16.83 10.84 16.71
C ARG A 213 -16.05 11.77 15.80
N THR A 214 -15.30 12.69 16.39
CA THR A 214 -14.38 13.58 15.68
C THR A 214 -13.01 12.94 15.61
N ILE A 215 -12.38 12.96 14.41
CA ILE A 215 -10.98 12.60 14.20
C ILE A 215 -10.10 13.76 14.70
N ARG A 216 -9.02 13.45 15.41
CA ARG A 216 -8.06 14.43 15.96
C ARG A 216 -6.67 14.26 15.39
#